data_5de58c4bc364acefba115f1c3160491f
#
_entry.id   5de58c4bc364acefba115f1c3160491f
#
_cell.length_a   1.000
_cell.length_b   1.000
_cell.length_c   1.000
_cell.angle_alpha   90.00
_cell.angle_beta   90.00
_cell.angle_gamma   90.00
#
_symmetry.space_group_name_H-M   'P 1'
#
loop_
_entity.id
_entity.type
_entity.pdbx_description
1 polymer ?
#
loop_
_entity_poly.entity_id
_entity_poly.type
_entity_poly.pdbx_seq_one_letter_code
_entity_poly.pdbx_strand_id
1 'polypeptide(L)'
;YTNYLIEQDLGDGTVQYIPTTGFSNYPANHISWYGAQTYCQSVGARLPTEAEWEYAARGVDGRIYPWGNSAPDETKAVFQSDSFDNMKPVDALPDGVSPFGLYNMAGSLWEWTADWYNEFYYSEAPNDNPQGPETGFARVVRGGAWPYNNQAERIRTTNRLSLAPDFISSTVGFRCARNP
;
A
#
# COMPACT_ATOMS: atom_id res chain seq x y z
N TYR A 1 2.03 -0.78 -21.06
CA TYR A 1 2.24 -0.83 -19.59
C TYR A 1 3.75 -0.93 -19.38
N THR A 2 4.36 0.08 -18.80
CA THR A 2 5.76 0.04 -18.38
C THR A 2 5.83 -0.82 -17.11
N ASN A 3 6.23 -2.08 -17.25
CA ASN A 3 6.61 -2.88 -16.10
C ASN A 3 7.95 -2.34 -15.58
N TYR A 4 7.98 -1.85 -14.35
CA TYR A 4 9.22 -1.48 -13.69
C TYR A 4 10.07 -2.68 -13.28
N LEU A 5 9.57 -3.89 -13.52
CA LEU A 5 10.27 -5.15 -13.30
C LEU A 5 10.45 -5.86 -14.64
N ILE A 6 11.63 -6.37 -14.87
CA ILE A 6 11.95 -7.31 -15.96
C ILE A 6 12.20 -8.68 -15.39
N GLU A 7 11.70 -9.67 -16.10
CA GLU A 7 11.94 -11.06 -15.81
C GLU A 7 13.32 -11.45 -16.30
N GLN A 8 14.12 -12.02 -15.42
CA GLN A 8 15.43 -12.55 -15.72
C GLN A 8 15.43 -14.05 -15.45
N ASP A 9 15.60 -14.86 -16.49
CA ASP A 9 15.83 -16.30 -16.38
C ASP A 9 17.26 -16.53 -15.87
N LEU A 10 17.42 -17.28 -14.77
CA LEU A 10 18.72 -17.62 -14.17
C LEU A 10 19.33 -18.87 -14.78
N GLY A 11 18.65 -19.55 -15.74
CA GLY A 11 19.15 -20.70 -16.48
C GLY A 11 19.06 -22.04 -15.73
N ASP A 12 18.49 -22.05 -14.53
CA ASP A 12 18.26 -23.26 -13.70
C ASP A 12 16.75 -23.58 -13.56
N GLY A 13 15.91 -22.91 -14.35
CA GLY A 13 14.44 -23.00 -14.26
C GLY A 13 13.86 -22.05 -13.24
N THR A 14 14.65 -21.20 -12.61
CA THR A 14 14.18 -20.12 -11.75
C THR A 14 14.16 -18.79 -12.48
N VAL A 15 13.20 -17.94 -12.09
CA VAL A 15 13.01 -16.62 -12.65
C VAL A 15 13.15 -15.58 -11.54
N GLN A 16 13.94 -14.55 -11.78
CA GLN A 16 14.07 -13.40 -10.92
C GLN A 16 13.42 -12.18 -11.57
N TYR A 17 12.68 -11.41 -10.78
CA TYR A 17 12.17 -10.10 -11.21
C TYR A 17 13.09 -9.01 -10.69
N ILE A 18 13.72 -8.26 -11.61
CA ILE A 18 14.62 -7.17 -11.29
C ILE A 18 14.04 -5.83 -11.76
N PRO A 19 14.37 -4.72 -11.06
CA PRO A 19 13.91 -3.40 -11.51
C PRO A 19 14.50 -3.06 -12.88
N THR A 20 13.67 -2.50 -13.75
CA THR A 20 14.12 -1.84 -14.98
C THR A 20 15.11 -0.73 -14.62
N THR A 21 16.14 -0.54 -15.43
CA THR A 21 17.17 0.50 -15.21
C THR A 21 16.51 1.86 -14.98
N GLY A 22 16.86 2.52 -13.86
CA GLY A 22 16.30 3.80 -13.44
C GLY A 22 15.04 3.70 -12.56
N PHE A 23 14.49 2.49 -12.32
CA PHE A 23 13.26 2.29 -11.54
C PHE A 23 13.45 1.52 -10.23
N SER A 24 14.68 1.36 -9.77
CA SER A 24 14.98 0.62 -8.52
C SER A 24 14.38 1.25 -7.26
N ASN A 25 14.05 2.55 -7.30
CA ASN A 25 13.41 3.28 -6.19
C ASN A 25 11.92 3.58 -6.44
N TYR A 26 11.28 2.85 -7.35
CA TYR A 26 9.86 2.96 -7.61
C TYR A 26 9.07 1.88 -6.88
N PRO A 27 7.78 2.12 -6.57
CA PRO A 27 6.98 1.15 -5.85
C PRO A 27 6.74 -0.11 -6.68
N ALA A 28 6.91 -1.28 -6.05
CA ALA A 28 6.56 -2.56 -6.66
C ALA A 28 5.03 -2.71 -6.76
N ASN A 29 4.56 -3.17 -7.91
CA ASN A 29 3.15 -3.39 -8.20
C ASN A 29 2.94 -4.73 -8.94
N HIS A 30 1.70 -5.02 -9.38
CA HIS A 30 1.34 -6.31 -10.00
C HIS A 30 1.65 -7.52 -9.11
N ILE A 31 1.48 -7.37 -7.81
CA ILE A 31 1.80 -8.39 -6.82
C ILE A 31 0.52 -8.79 -6.10
N SER A 32 0.19 -10.09 -6.08
CA SER A 32 -0.91 -10.64 -5.28
C SER A 32 -0.62 -10.54 -3.79
N TRP A 33 -1.66 -10.68 -2.95
CA TRP A 33 -1.48 -10.73 -1.50
C TRP A 33 -0.50 -11.82 -1.06
N TYR A 34 -0.58 -13.01 -1.69
CA TYR A 34 0.32 -14.12 -1.42
C TYR A 34 1.78 -13.78 -1.74
N GLY A 35 2.02 -13.14 -2.89
CA GLY A 35 3.35 -12.68 -3.29
C GLY A 35 3.91 -11.64 -2.32
N ALA A 36 3.09 -10.66 -1.92
CA ALA A 36 3.46 -9.65 -0.96
C ALA A 36 3.81 -10.25 0.42
N GLN A 37 3.00 -11.19 0.91
CA GLN A 37 3.26 -11.89 2.17
C GLN A 37 4.57 -12.68 2.10
N THR A 38 4.76 -13.46 1.03
CA THR A 38 5.97 -14.28 0.84
C THR A 38 7.22 -13.41 0.79
N TYR A 39 7.17 -12.29 0.06
CA TYR A 39 8.29 -11.35 0.02
C TYR A 39 8.62 -10.79 1.40
N CYS A 40 7.62 -10.28 2.13
CA CYS A 40 7.87 -9.74 3.46
C CYS A 40 8.49 -10.80 4.40
N GLN A 41 8.00 -12.03 4.35
CA GLN A 41 8.57 -13.16 5.14
C GLN A 41 10.02 -13.46 4.75
N SER A 42 10.36 -13.43 3.46
CA SER A 42 11.72 -13.71 2.98
C SER A 42 12.77 -12.72 3.47
N VAL A 43 12.34 -11.50 3.82
CA VAL A 43 13.21 -10.45 4.39
C VAL A 43 13.09 -10.32 5.91
N GLY A 44 12.50 -11.32 6.59
CA GLY A 44 12.32 -11.32 8.05
C GLY A 44 11.30 -10.28 8.54
N ALA A 45 10.27 -10.04 7.74
CA ALA A 45 9.20 -9.08 8.02
C ALA A 45 7.82 -9.74 7.78
N ARG A 46 6.75 -8.98 7.86
CA ARG A 46 5.37 -9.39 7.57
C ARG A 46 4.61 -8.25 6.91
N LEU A 47 3.43 -8.53 6.38
CA LEU A 47 2.48 -7.46 6.08
C LEU A 47 2.02 -6.78 7.38
N PRO A 48 1.79 -5.46 7.37
CA PRO A 48 1.17 -4.79 8.51
C PRO A 48 -0.27 -5.27 8.67
N THR A 49 -0.81 -5.29 9.90
CA THR A 49 -2.26 -5.35 10.07
C THR A 49 -2.90 -4.06 9.55
N GLU A 50 -4.19 -4.09 9.26
CA GLU A 50 -4.92 -2.90 8.86
C GLU A 50 -4.84 -1.79 9.91
N ALA A 51 -4.96 -2.14 11.18
CA ALA A 51 -4.86 -1.19 12.28
C ALA A 51 -3.46 -0.57 12.41
N GLU A 52 -2.40 -1.37 12.24
CA GLU A 52 -1.02 -0.87 12.21
C GLU A 52 -0.81 0.09 11.03
N TRP A 53 -1.33 -0.26 9.85
CA TRP A 53 -1.26 0.58 8.68
C TRP A 53 -1.96 1.92 8.91
N GLU A 54 -3.21 1.91 9.44
CA GLU A 54 -3.96 3.13 9.72
C GLU A 54 -3.27 3.99 10.78
N TYR A 55 -2.80 3.40 11.87
CA TYR A 55 -2.03 4.12 12.89
C TYR A 55 -0.77 4.77 12.30
N ALA A 56 -0.02 4.03 11.49
CA ALA A 56 1.17 4.53 10.81
C ALA A 56 0.87 5.69 9.84
N ALA A 57 -0.31 5.68 9.21
CA ALA A 57 -0.74 6.74 8.30
C ALA A 57 -1.22 8.00 9.01
N ARG A 58 -2.04 7.86 10.07
CA ARG A 58 -2.76 9.00 10.65
C ARG A 58 -2.34 9.40 12.06
N GLY A 59 -1.56 8.57 12.77
CA GLY A 59 -1.24 8.83 14.19
C GLY A 59 -2.48 8.77 15.08
N VAL A 60 -2.49 9.59 16.15
CA VAL A 60 -3.53 9.59 17.19
C VAL A 60 -4.45 10.84 17.16
N ASP A 61 -4.20 11.78 16.27
CA ASP A 61 -4.90 13.07 16.23
C ASP A 61 -6.12 13.10 15.29
N GLY A 62 -6.43 11.96 14.64
CA GLY A 62 -7.62 11.83 13.82
C GLY A 62 -7.57 12.54 12.46
N ARG A 63 -6.37 12.89 11.98
CA ARG A 63 -6.16 13.58 10.69
C ARG A 63 -6.77 12.84 9.50
N ILE A 64 -7.17 13.61 8.49
CA ILE A 64 -7.81 13.08 7.28
C ILE A 64 -6.79 12.42 6.37
N TYR A 65 -5.62 13.04 6.19
CA TYR A 65 -4.52 12.56 5.34
C TYR A 65 -3.25 12.41 6.19
N PRO A 66 -2.23 11.69 5.71
CA PRO A 66 -0.98 11.51 6.46
C PRO A 66 -0.32 12.83 6.89
N TRP A 67 -0.39 13.86 6.05
CA TRP A 67 0.17 15.20 6.30
C TRP A 67 -0.74 16.13 7.11
N GLY A 68 -1.95 15.72 7.47
CA GLY A 68 -2.93 16.53 8.21
C GLY A 68 -4.26 16.68 7.49
N ASN A 69 -4.91 17.83 7.62
CA ASN A 69 -6.27 18.07 7.13
C ASN A 69 -6.34 18.97 5.88
N SER A 70 -5.20 19.47 5.39
CA SER A 70 -5.18 20.24 4.14
C SER A 70 -5.51 19.37 2.93
N ALA A 71 -6.13 19.95 1.92
CA ALA A 71 -6.45 19.23 0.68
C ALA A 71 -5.18 18.61 0.06
N PRO A 72 -5.32 17.42 -0.57
CA PRO A 72 -4.21 16.82 -1.30
C PRO A 72 -3.86 17.63 -2.54
N ASP A 73 -2.57 17.63 -2.88
CA ASP A 73 -2.01 18.19 -4.10
C ASP A 73 -0.80 17.34 -4.57
N GLU A 74 -0.23 17.68 -5.70
CA GLU A 74 0.87 16.94 -6.35
C GLU A 74 2.20 16.96 -5.58
N THR A 75 2.35 17.84 -4.57
CA THR A 75 3.53 17.87 -3.70
C THR A 75 3.44 16.86 -2.56
N LYS A 76 2.24 16.33 -2.29
CA LYS A 76 1.93 15.46 -1.15
C LYS A 76 1.63 14.02 -1.53
N ALA A 77 0.95 13.82 -2.68
CA ALA A 77 0.53 12.49 -3.10
C ALA A 77 0.47 12.33 -4.62
N VAL A 78 0.72 11.12 -5.12
CA VAL A 78 0.37 10.75 -6.50
C VAL A 78 -1.07 10.25 -6.50
N PHE A 79 -1.97 11.09 -6.98
CA PHE A 79 -3.39 10.79 -7.14
C PHE A 79 -3.94 11.61 -8.31
N GLN A 80 -5.13 11.28 -8.79
CA GLN A 80 -5.75 11.97 -9.93
C GLN A 80 -4.84 11.99 -11.19
N SER A 81 -4.04 10.96 -11.37
CA SER A 81 -3.19 10.81 -12.54
C SER A 81 -3.88 9.92 -13.59
N ASP A 82 -3.81 10.30 -14.83
CA ASP A 82 -4.33 9.56 -15.98
C ASP A 82 -3.27 8.65 -16.64
N SER A 83 -2.03 8.71 -16.16
CA SER A 83 -0.93 7.85 -16.61
C SER A 83 -0.11 7.29 -15.46
N PHE A 84 0.24 6.01 -15.59
CA PHE A 84 1.21 5.36 -14.71
C PHE A 84 2.62 5.98 -14.80
N ASP A 85 2.94 6.64 -15.92
CA ASP A 85 4.22 7.32 -16.11
C ASP A 85 4.43 8.50 -15.14
N ASN A 86 3.35 8.95 -14.49
CA ASN A 86 3.40 9.98 -13.45
C ASN A 86 3.74 9.44 -12.06
N MET A 87 3.98 8.13 -11.93
CA MET A 87 4.47 7.55 -10.67
C MET A 87 5.80 8.19 -10.26
N LYS A 88 6.00 8.29 -8.97
CA LYS A 88 7.19 8.89 -8.38
C LYS A 88 8.02 7.84 -7.63
N PRO A 89 9.32 8.05 -7.45
CA PRO A 89 10.12 7.33 -6.48
C PRO A 89 9.46 7.33 -5.10
N VAL A 90 9.71 6.28 -4.30
CA VAL A 90 9.02 6.07 -3.02
C VAL A 90 9.30 7.16 -1.97
N ASP A 91 10.32 7.98 -2.16
CA ASP A 91 10.77 9.05 -1.26
C ASP A 91 10.63 10.47 -1.87
N ALA A 92 9.93 10.60 -3.01
CA ALA A 92 9.92 11.85 -3.78
C ALA A 92 9.00 12.96 -3.22
N LEU A 93 8.07 12.64 -2.32
CA LEU A 93 7.04 13.58 -1.84
C LEU A 93 7.14 13.82 -0.32
N PRO A 94 8.13 14.60 0.15
CA PRO A 94 8.36 14.82 1.58
C PRO A 94 7.24 15.58 2.29
N ASP A 95 6.43 16.36 1.57
CA ASP A 95 5.29 17.09 2.12
C ASP A 95 4.09 16.18 2.42
N GLY A 96 4.11 14.95 1.89
CA GLY A 96 3.06 13.93 2.05
C GLY A 96 3.32 12.89 3.14
N VAL A 97 4.36 13.06 3.95
CA VAL A 97 4.74 12.08 4.97
C VAL A 97 3.74 12.01 6.12
N SER A 98 3.65 10.83 6.73
CA SER A 98 2.85 10.61 7.93
C SER A 98 3.51 11.23 9.18
N PRO A 99 2.83 11.28 10.35
CA PRO A 99 3.42 11.76 11.61
C PRO A 99 4.69 11.01 12.02
N PHE A 100 4.85 9.80 11.50
CA PHE A 100 6.01 8.94 11.78
C PHE A 100 7.06 8.98 10.66
N GLY A 101 6.94 9.93 9.70
CA GLY A 101 7.88 10.09 8.59
C GLY A 101 7.74 9.05 7.48
N LEU A 102 6.62 8.34 7.40
CA LEU A 102 6.39 7.34 6.35
C LEU A 102 5.85 8.02 5.09
N TYR A 103 6.49 7.70 3.96
CA TYR A 103 6.11 8.18 2.64
C TYR A 103 4.97 7.39 2.04
N ASN A 104 4.20 8.03 1.14
CA ASN A 104 3.18 7.41 0.29
C ASN A 104 2.09 6.61 1.04
N MET A 105 1.76 7.03 2.29
CA MET A 105 0.62 6.48 3.03
C MET A 105 -0.73 6.96 2.47
N ALA A 106 -0.72 7.75 1.41
CA ALA A 106 -1.90 8.21 0.65
C ALA A 106 -1.54 8.35 -0.83
N GLY A 107 -2.35 7.78 -1.70
CA GLY A 107 -2.10 7.76 -3.15
C GLY A 107 -1.02 6.76 -3.55
N SER A 108 -0.43 6.95 -4.73
CA SER A 108 0.53 6.02 -5.32
C SER A 108 -0.12 4.67 -5.63
N LEU A 109 -0.08 3.72 -4.72
CA LEU A 109 -0.68 2.39 -4.86
C LEU A 109 -1.56 2.06 -3.64
N TRP A 110 -2.63 1.30 -3.86
CA TRP A 110 -3.26 0.53 -2.81
C TRP A 110 -2.25 -0.44 -2.21
N GLU A 111 -2.24 -0.58 -0.89
CA GLU A 111 -1.29 -1.45 -0.20
C GLU A 111 -1.99 -2.59 0.52
N TRP A 112 -1.55 -3.82 0.23
CA TRP A 112 -2.02 -5.01 0.93
C TRP A 112 -1.72 -4.94 2.43
N THR A 113 -2.71 -5.30 3.23
CA THR A 113 -2.55 -5.57 4.67
C THR A 113 -2.74 -7.05 4.98
N ALA A 114 -2.43 -7.47 6.20
CA ALA A 114 -2.57 -8.87 6.61
C ALA A 114 -4.04 -9.32 6.75
N ASP A 115 -4.95 -8.38 6.97
CA ASP A 115 -6.30 -8.64 7.44
C ASP A 115 -7.23 -9.16 6.34
N TRP A 116 -8.10 -10.10 6.70
CA TRP A 116 -9.31 -10.36 5.95
C TRP A 116 -10.28 -9.19 6.10
N TYR A 117 -11.01 -8.88 5.04
CA TYR A 117 -11.98 -7.79 5.07
C TYR A 117 -13.29 -8.24 5.72
N ASN A 118 -13.76 -7.44 6.69
CA ASN A 118 -15.13 -7.43 7.18
C ASN A 118 -15.52 -5.99 7.46
N GLU A 119 -16.66 -5.56 6.91
CA GLU A 119 -17.15 -4.19 7.05
C GLU A 119 -17.38 -3.80 8.52
N PHE A 120 -17.86 -4.75 9.32
CA PHE A 120 -18.27 -4.52 10.71
C PHE A 120 -17.22 -4.92 11.74
N TYR A 121 -16.05 -5.42 11.33
CA TYR A 121 -15.03 -5.94 12.24
C TYR A 121 -14.72 -5.00 13.40
N TYR A 122 -14.52 -3.70 13.11
CA TYR A 122 -14.13 -2.74 14.14
C TYR A 122 -15.25 -2.36 15.13
N SER A 123 -16.49 -2.76 14.90
CA SER A 123 -17.56 -2.61 15.89
C SER A 123 -17.45 -3.58 17.06
N GLU A 124 -16.72 -4.70 16.89
CA GLU A 124 -16.57 -5.78 17.84
C GLU A 124 -15.10 -6.17 18.09
N ALA A 125 -14.16 -5.50 17.42
CA ALA A 125 -12.74 -5.79 17.53
C ALA A 125 -12.18 -5.46 18.91
N PRO A 126 -11.14 -6.18 19.37
CA PRO A 126 -10.41 -5.77 20.56
C PRO A 126 -9.79 -4.38 20.36
N ASN A 127 -9.74 -3.58 21.43
CA ASN A 127 -9.13 -2.26 21.38
C ASN A 127 -7.61 -2.29 21.18
N ASP A 128 -6.98 -3.38 21.62
CA ASP A 128 -5.54 -3.54 21.59
C ASP A 128 -5.12 -4.49 20.46
N ASN A 129 -4.31 -3.98 19.52
CA ASN A 129 -3.68 -4.73 18.44
C ASN A 129 -4.65 -5.66 17.67
N PRO A 130 -5.76 -5.17 17.13
CA PRO A 130 -6.69 -5.99 16.35
C PRO A 130 -5.99 -6.61 15.15
N GLN A 131 -6.22 -7.92 14.94
CA GLN A 131 -5.55 -8.74 13.92
C GLN A 131 -6.43 -8.97 12.67
N GLY A 132 -7.62 -8.39 12.63
CA GLY A 132 -8.62 -8.69 11.62
C GLY A 132 -9.39 -9.99 11.89
N PRO A 133 -10.40 -10.29 11.07
CA PRO A 133 -11.13 -11.56 11.14
C PRO A 133 -10.21 -12.76 10.86
N GLU A 134 -10.51 -13.92 11.46
CA GLU A 134 -9.74 -15.14 11.23
C GLU A 134 -9.85 -15.67 9.79
N THR A 135 -11.00 -15.44 9.15
CA THR A 135 -11.29 -15.90 7.79
C THR A 135 -12.03 -14.84 6.98
N GLY A 136 -11.98 -14.95 5.65
CA GLY A 136 -12.69 -14.05 4.75
C GLY A 136 -12.53 -14.45 3.29
N PHE A 137 -13.15 -13.69 2.40
CA PHE A 137 -13.07 -13.90 0.94
C PHE A 137 -12.15 -12.90 0.25
N ALA A 138 -11.88 -11.76 0.88
CA ALA A 138 -11.06 -10.69 0.35
C ALA A 138 -10.13 -10.13 1.44
N ARG A 139 -8.97 -9.64 1.03
CA ARG A 139 -7.99 -8.97 1.90
C ARG A 139 -8.19 -7.45 1.84
N VAL A 140 -7.88 -6.80 2.93
CA VAL A 140 -7.92 -5.34 3.01
C VAL A 140 -6.75 -4.72 2.24
N VAL A 141 -7.05 -3.64 1.48
CA VAL A 141 -6.05 -2.73 0.93
C VAL A 141 -6.33 -1.31 1.38
N ARG A 142 -5.27 -0.53 1.56
CA ARG A 142 -5.30 0.80 2.14
C ARG A 142 -4.52 1.81 1.28
N GLY A 143 -4.76 3.12 1.51
CA GLY A 143 -3.97 4.22 0.96
C GLY A 143 -4.54 4.88 -0.29
N GLY A 144 -5.30 4.18 -1.10
CA GLY A 144 -5.74 4.67 -2.41
C GLY A 144 -4.65 4.55 -3.46
N ALA A 145 -4.99 4.80 -4.71
CA ALA A 145 -4.05 4.69 -5.83
C ALA A 145 -4.14 5.86 -6.82
N TRP A 146 -3.18 5.93 -7.72
CA TRP A 146 -2.97 7.01 -8.68
C TRP A 146 -4.12 7.32 -9.66
N PRO A 147 -4.93 6.33 -10.16
CA PRO A 147 -5.79 6.56 -11.33
C PRO A 147 -7.16 7.18 -11.03
N TYR A 148 -7.40 7.66 -9.82
CA TYR A 148 -8.74 8.12 -9.42
C TYR A 148 -8.89 9.63 -9.55
N ASN A 149 -9.36 10.08 -10.72
CA ASN A 149 -9.70 11.48 -10.97
C ASN A 149 -10.80 11.98 -10.02
N ASN A 150 -10.60 13.17 -9.43
CA ASN A 150 -11.52 13.85 -8.53
C ASN A 150 -11.98 13.05 -7.30
N GLN A 151 -11.17 12.13 -6.79
CA GLN A 151 -11.53 11.27 -5.66
C GLN A 151 -10.53 11.38 -4.51
N ALA A 152 -10.31 12.61 -4.03
CA ALA A 152 -9.47 12.88 -2.86
C ALA A 152 -9.90 12.08 -1.62
N GLU A 153 -11.18 11.72 -1.52
CA GLU A 153 -11.71 10.88 -0.46
C GLU A 153 -11.13 9.47 -0.47
N ARG A 154 -10.72 8.96 -1.63
CA ARG A 154 -10.16 7.61 -1.75
C ARG A 154 -8.76 7.46 -1.16
N ILE A 155 -8.03 8.56 -1.02
CA ILE A 155 -6.70 8.58 -0.41
C ILE A 155 -6.70 9.02 1.06
N ARG A 156 -7.90 9.14 1.68
CA ARG A 156 -8.01 9.38 3.13
C ARG A 156 -7.41 8.21 3.92
N THR A 157 -6.80 8.51 5.05
CA THR A 157 -6.22 7.50 5.95
C THR A 157 -7.23 6.45 6.43
N THR A 158 -8.52 6.78 6.46
CA THR A 158 -9.60 5.89 6.89
C THR A 158 -10.25 5.10 5.76
N ASN A 159 -9.90 5.40 4.49
CA ASN A 159 -10.51 4.71 3.37
C ASN A 159 -10.05 3.25 3.31
N ARG A 160 -11.00 2.35 3.13
CA ARG A 160 -10.81 0.90 3.09
C ARG A 160 -11.34 0.37 1.76
N LEU A 161 -10.63 -0.57 1.18
CA LEU A 161 -11.09 -1.35 0.03
C LEU A 161 -10.74 -2.81 0.27
N SER A 162 -11.44 -3.72 -0.38
CA SER A 162 -11.16 -5.16 -0.33
C SER A 162 -10.95 -5.72 -1.73
N LEU A 163 -9.98 -6.62 -1.87
CA LEU A 163 -9.65 -7.28 -3.11
C LEU A 163 -9.44 -8.78 -2.87
N ALA A 164 -9.76 -9.61 -3.86
CA ALA A 164 -9.44 -11.03 -3.83
C ALA A 164 -7.92 -11.23 -3.65
N PRO A 165 -7.47 -12.22 -2.84
CA PRO A 165 -6.03 -12.36 -2.51
C PRO A 165 -5.13 -12.66 -3.71
N ASP A 166 -5.69 -13.18 -4.80
CA ASP A 166 -5.03 -13.46 -6.08
C ASP A 166 -5.09 -12.29 -7.07
N PHE A 167 -5.76 -11.18 -6.72
CA PHE A 167 -5.88 -10.01 -7.58
C PHE A 167 -4.52 -9.36 -7.82
N ILE A 168 -4.25 -9.02 -9.09
CA ILE A 168 -3.00 -8.41 -9.54
C ILE A 168 -3.33 -7.18 -10.40
N SER A 169 -2.74 -6.04 -10.07
CA SER A 169 -2.98 -4.79 -10.81
C SER A 169 -1.79 -3.84 -10.71
N SER A 170 -1.66 -2.93 -11.68
CA SER A 170 -0.73 -1.80 -11.63
C SER A 170 -1.04 -0.79 -10.52
N THR A 171 -2.20 -0.91 -9.88
CA THR A 171 -2.66 -0.02 -8.83
C THR A 171 -2.47 -0.58 -7.43
N VAL A 172 -1.92 -1.79 -7.30
CA VAL A 172 -1.78 -2.48 -6.00
C VAL A 172 -0.34 -2.90 -5.78
N GLY A 173 0.17 -2.55 -4.63
CA GLY A 173 1.48 -2.91 -4.09
C GLY A 173 1.37 -3.28 -2.61
N PHE A 174 2.45 -3.09 -1.87
CA PHE A 174 2.51 -3.41 -0.44
C PHE A 174 3.68 -2.71 0.24
N ARG A 175 3.66 -2.73 1.56
CA ARG A 175 4.82 -2.47 2.42
C ARG A 175 4.95 -3.56 3.47
N CYS A 176 6.16 -3.75 3.99
CA CYS A 176 6.40 -4.68 5.06
C CYS A 176 6.51 -3.95 6.41
N ALA A 177 6.10 -4.65 7.48
CA ALA A 177 6.29 -4.26 8.87
C ALA A 177 7.21 -5.27 9.56
N ARG A 178 7.99 -4.81 10.55
CA ARG A 178 8.78 -5.65 11.43
C ARG A 178 8.32 -5.47 12.87
N ASN A 179 8.34 -6.54 13.62
CA ASN A 179 8.20 -6.43 15.05
C ASN A 179 9.49 -5.79 15.62
N PRO A 180 9.35 -5.01 16.70
CA PRO A 180 10.50 -4.39 17.36
C PRO A 180 11.50 -5.43 17.86
#